data_98247588cf049064d95c6f8b3c7352d2
#
_entry.id   98247588cf049064d95c6f8b3c7352d2
#
_cell.length_a   1.000
_cell.length_b   1.000
_cell.length_c   1.000
_cell.angle_alpha   90.00
_cell.angle_beta   90.00
_cell.angle_gamma   90.00
#
_symmetry.space_group_name_H-M   'P 1'
#
loop_
_entity.id
_entity.type
_entity.pdbx_description
1 polymer ?
#
loop_
_entity_poly.entity_id
_entity_poly.type
_entity_poly.pdbx_seq_one_letter_code
_entity_poly.pdbx_strand_id
1 'polypeptide(L)'
;ANFKKNVQNGSLNIEKIIPESFALVREAAKRVLNERHYDVQLAGGLILHKGKIAEMKTGEGKTLVSTLPAYLNSLTGKGVHIVTVNDYLAKRDSEWMGKVYSYLGISTGCIVNNLEDSDRKKNYACDVTYATNNELGFDYLRDNMKYELEEMVQRSHEYCIVDEVDSILIDESRTPLIISGKLEDKTTLYNISNNFISYLQKKDYELDLSLIHISEPT
;
A
#
# COMPACT_ATOMS: atom_id res chain seq x y z
N ALA A 1 -28.66 3.82 7.02
CA ALA A 1 -28.85 3.72 5.58
C ALA A 1 -28.15 2.46 5.06
N ASN A 2 -28.88 1.61 4.31
CA ASN A 2 -28.41 0.29 3.88
C ASN A 2 -27.66 0.35 2.53
N PHE A 3 -26.82 1.37 2.30
CA PHE A 3 -26.12 1.53 1.02
C PHE A 3 -25.27 0.30 0.67
N LYS A 4 -24.45 -0.17 1.61
CA LYS A 4 -23.59 -1.34 1.38
C LYS A 4 -24.41 -2.54 0.89
N LYS A 5 -25.49 -2.88 1.60
CA LYS A 5 -26.36 -4.00 1.22
C LYS A 5 -27.04 -3.79 -0.14
N ASN A 6 -27.48 -2.57 -0.44
CA ASN A 6 -28.18 -2.26 -1.69
C ASN A 6 -27.24 -2.21 -2.89
N VAL A 7 -26.00 -1.79 -2.70
CA VAL A 7 -24.96 -1.83 -3.75
C VAL A 7 -24.57 -3.28 -4.03
N GLN A 8 -24.30 -4.08 -2.99
CA GLN A 8 -23.89 -5.48 -3.13
C GLN A 8 -24.93 -6.38 -3.79
N ASN A 9 -26.22 -6.14 -3.56
CA ASN A 9 -27.28 -6.89 -4.21
C ASN A 9 -27.70 -6.33 -5.58
N GLY A 10 -27.01 -5.32 -6.08
CA GLY A 10 -27.25 -4.71 -7.39
C GLY A 10 -28.49 -3.81 -7.50
N SER A 11 -29.23 -3.59 -6.37
CA SER A 11 -30.41 -2.72 -6.38
C SER A 11 -30.08 -1.23 -6.46
N LEU A 12 -28.82 -0.86 -6.20
CA LEU A 12 -28.36 0.52 -6.20
C LEU A 12 -27.03 0.66 -6.94
N ASN A 13 -27.00 1.54 -7.94
CA ASN A 13 -25.78 1.85 -8.69
C ASN A 13 -24.93 2.84 -7.90
N ILE A 14 -23.62 2.53 -7.77
CA ILE A 14 -22.63 3.32 -7.04
C ILE A 14 -22.55 4.77 -7.56
N GLU A 15 -22.65 4.98 -8.87
CA GLU A 15 -22.59 6.30 -9.48
C GLU A 15 -23.75 7.21 -9.07
N LYS A 16 -24.93 6.62 -8.79
CA LYS A 16 -26.13 7.39 -8.42
C LYS A 16 -26.12 7.88 -6.97
N ILE A 17 -25.25 7.30 -6.13
CA ILE A 17 -25.17 7.64 -4.70
C ILE A 17 -23.93 8.47 -4.34
N ILE A 18 -23.18 8.94 -5.31
CA ILE A 18 -21.99 9.76 -5.06
C ILE A 18 -22.32 10.96 -4.15
N PRO A 19 -23.34 11.80 -4.44
CA PRO A 19 -23.64 12.97 -3.60
C PRO A 19 -24.00 12.59 -2.16
N GLU A 20 -24.84 11.59 -1.97
CA GLU A 20 -25.28 11.13 -0.65
C GLU A 20 -24.13 10.48 0.13
N SER A 21 -23.32 9.67 -0.54
CA SER A 21 -22.13 9.04 0.03
C SER A 21 -21.13 10.08 0.51
N PHE A 22 -20.81 11.06 -0.33
CA PHE A 22 -19.88 12.14 0.02
C PHE A 22 -20.44 13.04 1.14
N ALA A 23 -21.74 13.30 1.14
CA ALA A 23 -22.40 14.03 2.22
C ALA A 23 -22.31 13.29 3.56
N LEU A 24 -22.46 11.95 3.56
CA LEU A 24 -22.32 11.13 4.76
C LEU A 24 -20.89 11.15 5.29
N VAL A 25 -19.89 10.98 4.42
CA VAL A 25 -18.48 11.03 4.83
C VAL A 25 -18.12 12.42 5.37
N ARG A 26 -18.55 13.48 4.70
CA ARG A 26 -18.34 14.88 5.12
C ARG A 26 -18.92 15.14 6.51
N GLU A 27 -20.13 14.66 6.78
CA GLU A 27 -20.77 14.81 8.09
C GLU A 27 -20.13 13.92 9.14
N ALA A 28 -19.73 12.68 8.80
CA ALA A 28 -19.04 11.80 9.71
C ALA A 28 -17.68 12.38 10.14
N ALA A 29 -16.89 12.88 9.19
CA ALA A 29 -15.61 13.51 9.47
C ALA A 29 -15.78 14.73 10.40
N LYS A 30 -16.80 15.56 10.17
CA LYS A 30 -17.12 16.69 11.07
C LYS A 30 -17.42 16.23 12.48
N ARG A 31 -18.22 15.17 12.64
CA ARG A 31 -18.62 14.68 13.97
C ARG A 31 -17.50 13.98 14.73
N VAL A 32 -16.68 13.22 14.01
CA VAL A 32 -15.67 12.33 14.63
C VAL A 32 -14.33 13.02 14.80
N LEU A 33 -13.92 13.82 13.79
CA LEU A 33 -12.60 14.47 13.75
C LEU A 33 -12.68 15.98 13.99
N ASN A 34 -13.89 16.57 14.01
CA ASN A 34 -14.13 18.01 13.95
C ASN A 34 -13.56 18.67 12.68
N GLU A 35 -13.40 17.88 11.61
CA GLU A 35 -12.89 18.31 10.31
C GLU A 35 -13.98 18.15 9.26
N ARG A 36 -14.25 19.21 8.49
CA ARG A 36 -15.25 19.20 7.44
C ARG A 36 -14.61 19.43 6.10
N HIS A 37 -14.80 18.51 5.16
CA HIS A 37 -14.28 18.67 3.79
C HIS A 37 -14.74 20.00 3.17
N TYR A 38 -13.82 20.68 2.50
CA TYR A 38 -14.12 21.82 1.65
C TYR A 38 -14.68 21.34 0.30
N ASP A 39 -15.36 22.22 -0.42
CA ASP A 39 -15.99 21.85 -1.70
C ASP A 39 -14.96 21.44 -2.76
N VAL A 40 -13.77 22.06 -2.77
CA VAL A 40 -12.65 21.65 -3.63
C VAL A 40 -12.16 20.23 -3.30
N GLN A 41 -12.21 19.83 -2.05
CA GLN A 41 -11.85 18.47 -1.63
C GLN A 41 -12.88 17.42 -2.08
N LEU A 42 -14.18 17.79 -2.16
CA LEU A 42 -15.21 16.93 -2.76
C LEU A 42 -14.93 16.71 -4.26
N ALA A 43 -14.50 17.75 -4.96
CA ALA A 43 -14.08 17.63 -6.37
C ALA A 43 -12.87 16.70 -6.52
N GLY A 44 -11.85 16.81 -5.64
CA GLY A 44 -10.70 15.91 -5.57
C GLY A 44 -11.11 14.46 -5.36
N GLY A 45 -12.01 14.19 -4.42
CA GLY A 45 -12.56 12.87 -4.17
C GLY A 45 -13.29 12.27 -5.39
N LEU A 46 -14.03 13.10 -6.13
CA LEU A 46 -14.71 12.66 -7.36
C LEU A 46 -13.71 12.32 -8.48
N ILE A 47 -12.64 13.10 -8.61
CA ILE A 47 -11.57 12.83 -9.57
C ILE A 47 -10.91 11.49 -9.28
N LEU A 48 -10.57 11.23 -8.01
CA LEU A 48 -9.99 9.96 -7.56
C LEU A 48 -10.95 8.78 -7.81
N HIS A 49 -12.25 8.93 -7.51
CA HIS A 49 -13.25 7.89 -7.79
C HIS A 49 -13.30 7.51 -9.27
N LYS A 50 -13.09 8.47 -10.16
CA LYS A 50 -13.03 8.24 -11.62
C LYS A 50 -11.70 7.65 -12.12
N GLY A 51 -10.83 7.20 -11.24
CA GLY A 51 -9.53 6.62 -11.59
C GLY A 51 -8.56 7.63 -12.22
N LYS A 52 -8.64 8.90 -11.82
CA LYS A 52 -7.78 9.97 -12.33
C LYS A 52 -6.84 10.47 -11.24
N ILE A 53 -5.83 11.23 -11.64
CA ILE A 53 -4.88 11.88 -10.74
C ILE A 53 -5.49 13.19 -10.24
N ALA A 54 -5.50 13.37 -8.92
CA ALA A 54 -5.85 14.63 -8.25
C ALA A 54 -4.57 15.24 -7.68
N GLU A 55 -4.05 16.29 -8.32
CA GLU A 55 -2.92 17.03 -7.79
C GLU A 55 -3.37 17.96 -6.67
N MET A 56 -2.77 17.80 -5.49
CA MET A 56 -3.04 18.61 -4.30
C MET A 56 -1.72 18.94 -3.61
N LYS A 57 -1.55 20.19 -3.21
CA LYS A 57 -0.35 20.64 -2.49
C LYS A 57 -0.30 20.06 -1.09
N THR A 58 0.90 20.04 -0.52
CA THR A 58 1.10 19.67 0.88
C THR A 58 0.27 20.58 1.79
N GLY A 59 -0.42 19.98 2.76
CA GLY A 59 -1.29 20.70 3.69
C GLY A 59 -2.74 20.87 3.22
N GLU A 60 -3.10 20.51 2.00
CA GLU A 60 -4.48 20.64 1.49
C GLU A 60 -5.42 19.49 1.90
N GLY A 61 -4.96 18.59 2.79
CA GLY A 61 -5.77 17.54 3.38
C GLY A 61 -6.01 16.33 2.48
N LYS A 62 -5.01 15.89 1.70
CA LYS A 62 -5.08 14.70 0.85
C LYS A 62 -5.62 13.47 1.57
N THR A 63 -5.15 13.22 2.79
CA THR A 63 -5.58 12.09 3.62
C THR A 63 -7.09 12.13 3.91
N LEU A 64 -7.63 13.31 4.19
CA LEU A 64 -9.07 13.48 4.41
C LEU A 64 -9.87 13.30 3.12
N VAL A 65 -9.36 13.81 1.98
CA VAL A 65 -9.99 13.64 0.66
C VAL A 65 -10.12 12.18 0.27
N SER A 66 -9.11 11.36 0.55
CA SER A 66 -9.12 9.93 0.22
C SER A 66 -10.28 9.16 0.88
N THR A 67 -10.82 9.67 2.00
CA THR A 67 -11.95 9.02 2.69
C THR A 67 -13.23 9.00 1.85
N LEU A 68 -13.42 9.98 0.99
CA LEU A 68 -14.62 10.11 0.13
C LEU A 68 -14.73 8.94 -0.87
N PRO A 69 -13.77 8.76 -1.79
CA PRO A 69 -13.82 7.66 -2.74
C PRO A 69 -13.57 6.30 -2.07
N ALA A 70 -12.80 6.24 -0.98
CA ALA A 70 -12.59 4.98 -0.27
C ALA A 70 -13.89 4.46 0.34
N TYR A 71 -14.67 5.30 1.03
CA TYR A 71 -15.98 4.92 1.53
C TYR A 71 -16.90 4.47 0.40
N LEU A 72 -17.03 5.28 -0.66
CA LEU A 72 -17.92 4.99 -1.78
C LEU A 72 -17.60 3.63 -2.42
N ASN A 73 -16.34 3.37 -2.75
CA ASN A 73 -15.92 2.13 -3.39
C ASN A 73 -15.94 0.92 -2.45
N SER A 74 -15.76 1.12 -1.14
CA SER A 74 -15.87 0.04 -0.14
C SER A 74 -17.28 -0.56 -0.03
N LEU A 75 -18.31 0.18 -0.46
CA LEU A 75 -19.69 -0.31 -0.47
C LEU A 75 -19.89 -1.51 -1.40
N THR A 76 -19.02 -1.72 -2.38
CA THR A 76 -19.03 -2.91 -3.25
C THR A 76 -18.74 -4.20 -2.49
N GLY A 77 -18.05 -4.11 -1.35
CA GLY A 77 -17.60 -5.27 -0.56
C GLY A 77 -16.36 -5.97 -1.11
N LYS A 78 -15.79 -5.49 -2.22
CA LYS A 78 -14.62 -6.08 -2.87
C LYS A 78 -13.28 -5.59 -2.30
N GLY A 79 -13.32 -4.57 -1.45
CA GLY A 79 -12.16 -3.99 -0.78
C GLY A 79 -11.52 -2.83 -1.55
N VAL A 80 -11.00 -1.91 -0.75
CA VAL A 80 -10.29 -0.73 -1.21
C VAL A 80 -8.91 -0.74 -0.59
N HIS A 81 -7.87 -0.48 -1.38
CA HIS A 81 -6.51 -0.33 -0.90
C HIS A 81 -6.10 1.15 -0.91
N ILE A 82 -5.49 1.63 0.17
CA ILE A 82 -4.87 2.95 0.25
C ILE A 82 -3.38 2.72 0.44
N VAL A 83 -2.61 3.12 -0.56
CA VAL A 83 -1.18 2.86 -0.67
C VAL A 83 -0.40 4.08 -0.23
N THR A 84 0.52 3.90 0.70
CA THR A 84 1.39 4.94 1.24
C THR A 84 2.86 4.56 1.06
N VAL A 85 3.76 5.51 1.27
CA VAL A 85 5.21 5.30 1.07
C VAL A 85 5.92 4.59 2.24
N ASN A 86 5.33 4.58 3.44
CA ASN A 86 5.96 3.94 4.60
C ASN A 86 4.93 3.47 5.65
N ASP A 87 5.38 2.57 6.55
CA ASP A 87 4.57 1.97 7.60
C ASP A 87 4.02 2.99 8.60
N TYR A 88 4.77 4.05 8.88
CA TYR A 88 4.31 5.10 9.79
C TYR A 88 3.06 5.79 9.26
N LEU A 89 3.06 6.18 7.99
CA LEU A 89 1.89 6.80 7.34
C LEU A 89 0.73 5.83 7.25
N ALA A 90 0.98 4.57 6.84
CA ALA A 90 -0.06 3.55 6.77
C ALA A 90 -0.77 3.38 8.12
N LYS A 91 0.00 3.28 9.21
CA LYS A 91 -0.54 3.14 10.57
C LYS A 91 -1.25 4.40 11.04
N ARG A 92 -0.61 5.56 10.94
CA ARG A 92 -1.19 6.85 11.34
C ARG A 92 -2.53 7.10 10.65
N ASP A 93 -2.56 6.93 9.32
CA ASP A 93 -3.73 7.28 8.53
C ASP A 93 -4.86 6.25 8.69
N SER A 94 -4.52 4.97 8.84
CA SER A 94 -5.51 3.93 9.17
C SER A 94 -6.17 4.15 10.53
N GLU A 95 -5.41 4.56 11.55
CA GLU A 95 -5.93 4.87 12.88
C GLU A 95 -6.76 6.18 12.89
N TRP A 96 -6.31 7.19 12.16
CA TRP A 96 -6.97 8.49 12.11
C TRP A 96 -8.25 8.46 11.28
N MET A 97 -8.17 8.05 10.02
CA MET A 97 -9.32 7.96 9.13
C MET A 97 -10.22 6.76 9.46
N GLY A 98 -9.67 5.72 10.07
CA GLY A 98 -10.41 4.57 10.58
C GLY A 98 -11.55 4.95 11.52
N LYS A 99 -11.43 6.05 12.25
CA LYS A 99 -12.50 6.59 13.09
C LYS A 99 -13.72 7.00 12.25
N VAL A 100 -13.50 7.62 11.09
CA VAL A 100 -14.57 8.02 10.16
C VAL A 100 -15.22 6.77 9.55
N TYR A 101 -14.42 5.82 9.09
CA TYR A 101 -14.90 4.57 8.51
C TYR A 101 -15.71 3.76 9.52
N SER A 102 -15.20 3.60 10.74
CA SER A 102 -15.88 2.89 11.83
C SER A 102 -17.24 3.53 12.17
N TYR A 103 -17.31 4.87 12.22
CA TYR A 103 -18.56 5.59 12.43
C TYR A 103 -19.59 5.31 11.32
N LEU A 104 -19.14 5.06 10.11
CA LEU A 104 -19.97 4.72 8.95
C LEU A 104 -20.21 3.20 8.79
N GLY A 105 -19.68 2.36 9.70
CA GLY A 105 -19.85 0.91 9.67
C GLY A 105 -18.97 0.19 8.66
N ILE A 106 -17.80 0.78 8.33
CA ILE A 106 -16.78 0.23 7.42
C ILE A 106 -15.58 -0.24 8.25
N SER A 107 -15.13 -1.46 7.99
CA SER A 107 -13.94 -2.03 8.64
C SER A 107 -12.66 -1.51 8.00
N THR A 108 -11.64 -1.28 8.83
CA THR A 108 -10.33 -0.78 8.40
C THR A 108 -9.24 -1.72 8.85
N GLY A 109 -8.34 -2.10 7.93
CA GLY A 109 -7.14 -2.88 8.19
C GLY A 109 -5.88 -2.07 7.86
N CYS A 110 -4.74 -2.52 8.41
CA CYS A 110 -3.43 -1.93 8.15
C CYS A 110 -2.40 -3.04 7.96
N ILE A 111 -1.70 -3.01 6.83
CA ILE A 111 -0.60 -3.93 6.54
C ILE A 111 0.71 -3.16 6.72
N VAL A 112 1.49 -3.63 7.67
CA VAL A 112 2.83 -3.12 7.98
C VAL A 112 3.81 -4.28 8.06
N ASN A 113 5.09 -3.97 8.11
CA ASN A 113 6.14 -4.98 8.24
C ASN A 113 5.94 -5.89 9.46
N ASN A 114 6.47 -7.11 9.40
CA ASN A 114 6.46 -8.11 10.47
C ASN A 114 5.06 -8.61 10.93
N LEU A 115 4.03 -8.49 10.10
CA LEU A 115 2.74 -9.14 10.35
C LEU A 115 2.78 -10.61 9.91
N GLU A 116 2.18 -11.48 10.74
CA GLU A 116 1.94 -12.88 10.39
C GLU A 116 0.89 -13.02 9.27
N ASP A 117 0.98 -14.08 8.46
CA ASP A 117 0.06 -14.31 7.33
C ASP A 117 -1.41 -14.32 7.78
N SER A 118 -1.71 -14.87 8.95
CA SER A 118 -3.07 -14.88 9.51
C SER A 118 -3.64 -13.49 9.78
N ASP A 119 -2.78 -12.57 10.23
CA ASP A 119 -3.18 -11.19 10.51
C ASP A 119 -3.20 -10.36 9.23
N ARG A 120 -2.29 -10.61 8.28
CA ARG A 120 -2.37 -10.04 6.93
C ARG A 120 -3.70 -10.38 6.29
N LYS A 121 -4.11 -11.65 6.31
CA LYS A 121 -5.38 -12.11 5.73
C LYS A 121 -6.59 -11.42 6.35
N LYS A 122 -6.60 -11.25 7.68
CA LYS A 122 -7.67 -10.50 8.38
C LYS A 122 -7.71 -9.02 7.95
N ASN A 123 -6.53 -8.38 7.84
CA ASN A 123 -6.45 -6.97 7.43
C ASN A 123 -6.86 -6.77 5.97
N TYR A 124 -6.48 -7.68 5.06
CA TYR A 124 -6.95 -7.64 3.67
C TYR A 124 -8.45 -7.92 3.54
N ALA A 125 -9.05 -8.66 4.47
CA ALA A 125 -10.50 -8.90 4.48
C ALA A 125 -11.32 -7.68 4.90
N CYS A 126 -10.70 -6.61 5.43
CA CYS A 126 -11.37 -5.37 5.77
C CYS A 126 -11.89 -4.63 4.52
N ASP A 127 -12.87 -3.75 4.70
CA ASP A 127 -13.46 -2.96 3.62
C ASP A 127 -12.45 -1.95 3.03
N VAL A 128 -11.62 -1.37 3.89
CA VAL A 128 -10.52 -0.46 3.51
C VAL A 128 -9.24 -0.97 4.14
N THR A 129 -8.19 -1.15 3.36
CA THR A 129 -6.87 -1.61 3.82
C THR A 129 -5.80 -0.59 3.47
N TYR A 130 -5.13 -0.08 4.48
CA TYR A 130 -3.93 0.75 4.34
C TYR A 130 -2.69 -0.14 4.25
N ALA A 131 -1.78 0.15 3.35
CA ALA A 131 -0.52 -0.58 3.22
C ALA A 131 0.55 0.26 2.53
N THR A 132 1.82 -0.13 2.68
CA THR A 132 2.88 0.43 1.82
C THR A 132 2.90 -0.27 0.47
N ASN A 133 3.43 0.42 -0.55
CA ASN A 133 3.66 -0.16 -1.87
C ASN A 133 4.50 -1.43 -1.79
N ASN A 134 5.55 -1.45 -0.96
CA ASN A 134 6.44 -2.60 -0.80
C ASN A 134 5.72 -3.79 -0.20
N GLU A 135 4.96 -3.61 0.90
CA GLU A 135 4.23 -4.71 1.53
C GLU A 135 3.18 -5.32 0.59
N LEU A 136 2.43 -4.48 -0.14
CA LEU A 136 1.48 -4.96 -1.16
C LEU A 136 2.17 -5.76 -2.26
N GLY A 137 3.31 -5.27 -2.75
CA GLY A 137 4.08 -5.95 -3.77
C GLY A 137 4.69 -7.26 -3.30
N PHE A 138 5.25 -7.30 -2.08
CA PHE A 138 5.78 -8.53 -1.50
C PHE A 138 4.67 -9.56 -1.20
N ASP A 139 3.52 -9.12 -0.72
CA ASP A 139 2.38 -10.02 -0.51
C ASP A 139 1.87 -10.60 -1.83
N TYR A 140 1.79 -9.76 -2.89
CA TYR A 140 1.45 -10.24 -4.22
C TYR A 140 2.44 -11.31 -4.73
N LEU A 141 3.74 -11.09 -4.55
CA LEU A 141 4.75 -12.07 -4.95
C LEU A 141 4.65 -13.35 -4.12
N ARG A 142 4.44 -13.25 -2.80
CA ARG A 142 4.26 -14.41 -1.91
C ARG A 142 3.01 -15.21 -2.29
N ASP A 143 1.90 -14.56 -2.55
CA ASP A 143 0.65 -15.20 -2.95
C ASP A 143 0.81 -15.95 -4.28
N ASN A 144 1.57 -15.41 -5.24
CA ASN A 144 1.84 -16.09 -6.52
C ASN A 144 2.77 -17.32 -6.38
N MET A 145 3.37 -17.54 -5.20
CA MET A 145 4.15 -18.76 -4.91
C MET A 145 3.36 -19.80 -4.12
N LYS A 146 2.12 -19.49 -3.69
CA LYS A 146 1.25 -20.43 -2.98
C LYS A 146 0.65 -21.45 -3.95
N TYR A 147 0.44 -22.67 -3.46
CA TYR A 147 -0.17 -23.75 -4.23
C TYR A 147 -1.70 -23.75 -4.10
N GLU A 148 -2.24 -23.30 -2.97
CA GLU A 148 -3.67 -23.31 -2.69
C GLU A 148 -4.19 -21.87 -2.51
N LEU A 149 -5.38 -21.59 -3.05
CA LEU A 149 -6.01 -20.27 -2.96
C LEU A 149 -6.30 -19.84 -1.51
N GLU A 150 -6.58 -20.80 -0.65
CA GLU A 150 -6.85 -20.58 0.77
C GLU A 150 -5.63 -20.07 1.53
N GLU A 151 -4.42 -20.33 1.04
CA GLU A 151 -3.18 -19.85 1.63
C GLU A 151 -2.85 -18.40 1.26
N MET A 152 -3.46 -17.87 0.20
CA MET A 152 -3.27 -16.49 -0.23
C MET A 152 -3.82 -15.52 0.82
N VAL A 153 -3.10 -14.42 1.02
CA VAL A 153 -3.50 -13.37 1.98
C VAL A 153 -4.28 -12.25 1.32
N GLN A 154 -3.94 -11.92 0.08
CA GLN A 154 -4.65 -10.90 -0.68
C GLN A 154 -5.94 -11.45 -1.29
N ARG A 155 -6.86 -10.56 -1.57
CA ARG A 155 -8.06 -10.81 -2.36
C ARG A 155 -8.02 -10.01 -3.67
N SER A 156 -9.13 -9.94 -4.40
CA SER A 156 -9.22 -9.17 -5.64
C SER A 156 -8.80 -7.70 -5.47
N HIS A 157 -8.20 -7.14 -6.52
CA HIS A 157 -7.77 -5.74 -6.60
C HIS A 157 -8.84 -4.95 -7.37
N GLU A 158 -9.83 -4.39 -6.66
CA GLU A 158 -10.94 -3.69 -7.30
C GLU A 158 -10.68 -2.18 -7.43
N TYR A 159 -10.19 -1.57 -6.35
CA TYR A 159 -9.95 -0.13 -6.31
C TYR A 159 -8.79 0.19 -5.39
N CYS A 160 -7.90 1.08 -5.84
CA CYS A 160 -6.83 1.60 -4.99
C CYS A 160 -6.67 3.12 -5.13
N ILE A 161 -6.19 3.73 -4.07
CA ILE A 161 -5.71 5.11 -4.02
C ILE A 161 -4.22 5.04 -3.71
N VAL A 162 -3.39 5.62 -4.56
CA VAL A 162 -1.94 5.71 -4.34
C VAL A 162 -1.63 7.15 -3.92
N ASP A 163 -1.18 7.33 -2.67
CA ASP A 163 -0.68 8.62 -2.19
C ASP A 163 0.79 8.77 -2.56
N GLU A 164 1.24 10.01 -2.77
CA GLU A 164 2.60 10.33 -3.22
C GLU A 164 3.03 9.51 -4.46
N VAL A 165 2.15 9.53 -5.46
CA VAL A 165 2.26 8.70 -6.67
C VAL A 165 3.54 8.97 -7.49
N ASP A 166 4.08 10.16 -7.44
CA ASP A 166 5.38 10.56 -8.02
C ASP A 166 6.53 9.77 -7.39
N SER A 167 6.57 9.67 -6.07
CA SER A 167 7.57 8.86 -5.38
C SER A 167 7.41 7.37 -5.72
N ILE A 168 6.20 6.83 -5.59
CA ILE A 168 5.95 5.39 -5.72
C ILE A 168 6.08 4.91 -7.17
N LEU A 169 5.46 5.61 -8.14
CA LEU A 169 5.36 5.13 -9.52
C LEU A 169 6.39 5.74 -10.46
N ILE A 170 7.18 6.73 -10.02
CA ILE A 170 8.24 7.34 -10.83
C ILE A 170 9.60 7.11 -10.18
N ASP A 171 9.86 7.65 -9.01
CA ASP A 171 11.18 7.62 -8.38
C ASP A 171 11.61 6.18 -8.03
N GLU A 172 10.72 5.41 -7.42
CA GLU A 172 10.97 4.01 -7.01
C GLU A 172 10.58 2.97 -8.07
N SER A 173 10.09 3.38 -9.24
CA SER A 173 9.53 2.48 -10.26
C SER A 173 10.47 1.40 -10.76
N ARG A 174 11.78 1.64 -10.68
CA ARG A 174 12.83 0.68 -11.11
C ARG A 174 13.42 -0.15 -9.97
N THR A 175 13.00 0.09 -8.73
CA THR A 175 13.47 -0.68 -7.58
C THR A 175 12.85 -2.08 -7.61
N PRO A 176 13.65 -3.15 -7.81
CA PRO A 176 13.09 -4.50 -7.91
C PRO A 176 12.64 -5.00 -6.54
N LEU A 177 11.48 -5.63 -6.48
CA LEU A 177 11.04 -6.41 -5.33
C LEU A 177 11.56 -7.83 -5.52
N ILE A 178 12.46 -8.28 -4.64
CA ILE A 178 13.10 -9.59 -4.75
C ILE A 178 12.75 -10.43 -3.51
N ILE A 179 12.18 -11.61 -3.73
CA ILE A 179 12.04 -12.64 -2.71
C ILE A 179 13.13 -13.69 -2.99
N SER A 180 14.06 -13.84 -2.04
CA SER A 180 15.08 -14.87 -2.09
C SER A 180 14.88 -15.88 -0.96
N GLY A 181 14.99 -17.17 -1.27
CA GLY A 181 15.08 -18.20 -0.23
C GLY A 181 16.45 -18.15 0.48
N LYS A 182 16.53 -18.71 1.69
CA LYS A 182 17.82 -18.95 2.32
C LYS A 182 18.62 -19.87 1.43
N LEU A 183 19.67 -19.34 0.81
CA LEU A 183 20.73 -20.18 0.25
C LEU A 183 21.46 -20.87 1.42
N GLU A 184 21.92 -22.09 1.20
CA GLU A 184 22.84 -22.72 2.13
C GLU A 184 23.99 -21.75 2.44
N ASP A 185 24.32 -21.64 3.72
CA ASP A 185 25.39 -20.75 4.17
C ASP A 185 26.73 -21.25 3.60
N LYS A 186 27.18 -20.56 2.55
CA LYS A 186 28.48 -20.86 1.90
C LYS A 186 29.63 -20.05 2.51
N THR A 187 29.45 -19.50 3.71
CA THR A 187 30.49 -18.71 4.40
C THR A 187 31.82 -19.49 4.50
N THR A 188 31.75 -20.81 4.69
CA THR A 188 32.93 -21.67 4.69
C THR A 188 33.67 -21.63 3.35
N LEU A 189 32.95 -21.64 2.23
CA LEU A 189 33.54 -21.55 0.90
C LEU A 189 34.20 -20.18 0.66
N TYR A 190 33.54 -19.10 1.08
CA TYR A 190 34.12 -17.77 1.01
C TYR A 190 35.38 -17.62 1.84
N ASN A 191 35.41 -18.18 3.05
CA ASN A 191 36.58 -18.18 3.91
C ASN A 191 37.75 -19.00 3.32
N ILE A 192 37.46 -20.17 2.75
CA ILE A 192 38.48 -20.97 2.05
C ILE A 192 39.04 -20.21 0.84
N SER A 193 38.17 -19.59 0.03
CA SER A 193 38.60 -18.83 -1.12
C SER A 193 39.43 -17.60 -0.73
N ASN A 194 39.01 -16.89 0.31
CA ASN A 194 39.77 -15.76 0.83
C ASN A 194 41.14 -16.17 1.39
N ASN A 195 41.24 -17.28 2.09
CA ASN A 195 42.49 -17.81 2.56
C ASN A 195 43.39 -18.23 1.38
N PHE A 196 42.82 -18.82 0.32
CA PHE A 196 43.57 -19.18 -0.88
C PHE A 196 44.24 -17.96 -1.53
N ILE A 197 43.55 -16.80 -1.56
CA ILE A 197 44.09 -15.56 -2.15
C ILE A 197 45.41 -15.18 -1.46
N SER A 198 45.60 -15.43 -0.17
CA SER A 198 46.80 -15.12 0.57
C SER A 198 48.06 -15.90 0.12
N TYR A 199 47.86 -17.03 -0.55
CA TYR A 199 48.94 -17.86 -1.11
C TYR A 199 49.37 -17.46 -2.52
N LEU A 200 48.56 -16.63 -3.22
CA LEU A 200 48.87 -16.18 -4.57
C LEU A 200 50.06 -15.19 -4.60
N GLN A 201 50.93 -15.39 -5.54
CA GLN A 201 52.04 -14.49 -5.81
C GLN A 201 51.71 -13.56 -6.99
N LYS A 202 52.40 -12.42 -7.13
CA LYS A 202 52.14 -11.44 -8.21
C LYS A 202 52.13 -12.02 -9.61
N LYS A 203 52.80 -13.15 -9.84
CA LYS A 203 52.82 -13.87 -11.13
C LYS A 203 51.56 -14.68 -11.40
N ASP A 204 50.75 -14.93 -10.40
CA ASP A 204 49.58 -15.84 -10.43
C ASP A 204 48.26 -15.08 -10.72
N TYR A 205 48.30 -13.73 -10.76
CA TYR A 205 47.13 -12.90 -11.05
C TYR A 205 47.50 -11.59 -11.73
N GLU A 206 46.53 -11.06 -12.50
CA GLU A 206 46.56 -9.72 -13.06
C GLU A 206 45.47 -8.87 -12.41
N LEU A 207 45.84 -7.66 -12.00
CA LEU A 207 44.90 -6.76 -11.32
C LEU A 207 44.33 -5.75 -12.31
N ASP A 208 43.07 -5.90 -12.65
CA ASP A 208 42.34 -4.89 -13.45
C ASP A 208 41.78 -3.79 -12.53
N LEU A 209 42.44 -2.65 -12.52
CA LEU A 209 42.04 -1.49 -11.73
C LEU A 209 40.85 -0.71 -12.35
N SER A 210 40.45 -1.00 -13.58
CA SER A 210 39.36 -0.30 -14.27
C SER A 210 37.97 -0.58 -13.65
N LEU A 211 37.85 -1.67 -12.89
CA LEU A 211 36.62 -2.06 -12.23
C LEU A 211 36.54 -1.63 -10.75
N ILE A 212 37.59 -0.97 -10.24
CA ILE A 212 37.60 -0.51 -8.86
C ILE A 212 37.00 0.90 -8.82
N HIS A 213 35.71 1.01 -8.51
CA HIS A 213 35.11 2.27 -8.08
C HIS A 213 35.38 2.46 -6.59
N ILE A 214 36.40 3.28 -6.28
CA ILE A 214 36.60 3.80 -4.93
C ILE A 214 35.67 5.00 -4.80
N SER A 215 34.50 4.79 -4.16
CA SER A 215 33.72 5.92 -3.66
C SER A 215 34.42 6.43 -2.41
N GLU A 216 34.98 7.62 -2.44
CA GLU A 216 35.42 8.29 -1.21
C GLU A 216 34.19 8.56 -0.34
N PRO A 217 34.23 8.25 0.97
CA PRO A 217 33.18 8.67 1.88
C PRO A 217 33.22 10.20 2.00
N THR A 218 32.12 10.85 1.57
CA THR A 218 31.87 12.27 1.84
C THR A 218 31.41 12.46 3.28
#